data_5da1e1acde8e1d19b2284c1cbd530e1f
#
_entry.id   5da1e1acde8e1d19b2284c1cbd530e1f
#
_cell.length_a   1.000
_cell.length_b   1.000
_cell.length_c   1.000
_cell.angle_alpha   90.00
_cell.angle_beta   90.00
_cell.angle_gamma   90.00
#
_symmetry.space_group_name_H-M   'P 1'
#
loop_
_entity.id
_entity.type
_entity.pdbx_description
1 polymer ?
#
loop_
_entity_poly.entity_id
_entity_poly.type
_entity_poly.pdbx_seq_one_letter_code
_entity_poly.pdbx_strand_id
1 'polypeptide(L)'
;MWQRILLLSLLALFSASLATHIYLGSYSRLVADDFCSAAVANSYGIVRGALYWYMNWTGRYAANLLDTMLAPIYPRTIPYQTAVTVIIWFATLAFTVYQILRDDEQEVRVLLSCLMASMVLFTTFEVLPSVGQSLYWAQVRSGVPSLILGTAYIALIVRRRGALTANKRRLLAAAFLTFISAGFAETYSALQTAALVIALAIWMISNHYAAPDKRRSVLPLVAGLVGSVTGGLLVFLAPGNYFRRLPFPPPPSVPELLAISLRGLREFFYLVVFSPTRAPVWVGLILCGFVFGLGIFRRDKRSDVETKHLVAALIWLPPVTFVLLLACWVPMAWGTSLTLANRTFIIPVYLLVCLVFCWAYLAGRLCNLSLTLQLRILATALSILTFVLFGLLAVTRSWNMLHQLRPSLVAYAHEWTDRDLLIQSAKSQGLNYVVVPRLQHWTGLDEIELDPKITWLTKCFQDYYGIRVIPKLGDLSAEVDGEIKQSALEDKFESIHLLPGSVPAELNSIYKTPRGKAGFYNIDLPPDKIKSYYDTELAREGWKYVGSKNVESFQRYSGGTQNLFCKGETAAILFITAKDEARLGYTYSLALNWGMSSGYVWGVVDCPQ
;
A
#
# COMPACT_ATOMS: atom_id res chain seq x y z
N MET A 1 32.15 -14.42 24.74
CA MET A 1 31.75 -15.59 23.92
C MET A 1 30.24 -15.83 23.97
N TRP A 2 29.63 -16.09 25.11
CA TRP A 2 28.18 -16.39 25.23
C TRP A 2 27.26 -15.32 24.63
N GLN A 3 27.54 -14.04 24.86
CA GLN A 3 26.75 -12.94 24.30
C GLN A 3 26.70 -12.97 22.77
N ARG A 4 27.84 -13.26 22.12
CA ARG A 4 27.91 -13.34 20.65
C ARG A 4 27.11 -14.53 20.12
N ILE A 5 27.22 -15.70 20.77
CA ILE A 5 26.46 -16.91 20.41
C ILE A 5 24.94 -16.62 20.51
N LEU A 6 24.51 -16.02 21.61
CA LEU A 6 23.09 -15.64 21.79
C LEU A 6 22.61 -14.68 20.69
N LEU A 7 23.37 -13.61 20.40
CA LEU A 7 23.00 -12.65 19.37
C LEU A 7 22.96 -13.28 17.97
N LEU A 8 23.88 -14.18 17.65
CA LEU A 8 23.87 -14.93 16.38
C LEU A 8 22.66 -15.86 16.30
N SER A 9 22.32 -16.57 17.37
CA SER A 9 21.15 -17.45 17.41
C SER A 9 19.85 -16.66 17.22
N LEU A 10 19.69 -15.52 17.90
CA LEU A 10 18.52 -14.65 17.75
C LEU A 10 18.45 -14.05 16.34
N LEU A 11 19.60 -13.62 15.79
CA LEU A 11 19.66 -13.11 14.42
C LEU A 11 19.23 -14.19 13.41
N ALA A 12 19.64 -15.45 13.61
CA ALA A 12 19.21 -16.55 12.75
C ALA A 12 17.70 -16.77 12.77
N LEU A 13 17.05 -16.69 13.96
CA LEU A 13 15.59 -16.84 14.08
C LEU A 13 14.82 -15.77 13.29
N PHE A 14 15.20 -14.50 13.40
CA PHE A 14 14.53 -13.41 12.64
C PHE A 14 14.92 -13.40 11.16
N SER A 15 16.16 -13.78 10.83
CA SER A 15 16.60 -13.89 9.43
C SER A 15 15.86 -15.00 8.68
N ALA A 16 15.42 -16.06 9.37
CA ALA A 16 14.59 -17.10 8.77
C ALA A 16 13.27 -16.54 8.21
N SER A 17 12.65 -15.58 8.91
CA SER A 17 11.45 -14.90 8.41
C SER A 17 11.73 -14.06 7.15
N LEU A 18 12.82 -13.29 7.13
CA LEU A 18 13.20 -12.53 5.94
C LEU A 18 13.50 -13.45 4.76
N ALA A 19 14.20 -14.57 5.00
CA ALA A 19 14.47 -15.60 3.99
C ALA A 19 13.16 -16.22 3.45
N THR A 20 12.15 -16.42 4.31
CA THR A 20 10.82 -16.89 3.90
C THR A 20 10.16 -15.92 2.92
N HIS A 21 10.19 -14.62 3.19
CA HIS A 21 9.64 -13.62 2.26
C HIS A 21 10.42 -13.56 0.94
N ILE A 22 11.74 -13.68 0.98
CA ILE A 22 12.59 -13.77 -0.21
C ILE A 22 12.20 -14.98 -1.05
N TYR A 23 12.06 -16.14 -0.41
CA TYR A 23 11.68 -17.39 -1.07
C TYR A 23 10.29 -17.32 -1.68
N LEU A 24 9.28 -16.88 -0.92
CA LEU A 24 7.90 -16.74 -1.44
C LEU A 24 7.81 -15.69 -2.56
N GLY A 25 8.56 -14.59 -2.45
CA GLY A 25 8.63 -13.56 -3.48
C GLY A 25 9.26 -14.03 -4.79
N SER A 26 10.02 -15.14 -4.79
CA SER A 26 10.59 -15.71 -6.03
C SER A 26 9.52 -16.31 -6.97
N TYR A 27 8.32 -16.55 -6.46
CA TYR A 27 7.18 -16.98 -7.26
C TYR A 27 6.37 -15.82 -7.85
N SER A 28 6.75 -14.57 -7.60
CA SER A 28 6.10 -13.40 -8.20
C SER A 28 6.22 -13.41 -9.72
N ARG A 29 5.18 -12.91 -10.38
CA ARG A 29 5.11 -12.76 -11.84
C ARG A 29 4.54 -11.38 -12.16
N LEU A 30 4.54 -11.02 -13.45
CA LEU A 30 3.87 -9.81 -13.94
C LEU A 30 2.38 -9.82 -13.64
N VAL A 31 1.86 -8.68 -13.20
CA VAL A 31 0.47 -8.54 -12.81
C VAL A 31 -0.02 -7.14 -13.10
N ALA A 32 -1.23 -7.04 -13.60
CA ALA A 32 -1.95 -5.79 -13.68
C ALA A 32 -1.12 -4.65 -14.31
N ASP A 33 -0.90 -3.58 -13.56
CA ASP A 33 -0.16 -2.39 -14.02
C ASP A 33 1.28 -2.69 -14.49
N ASP A 34 1.87 -3.84 -14.11
CA ASP A 34 3.20 -4.24 -14.58
C ASP A 34 3.23 -4.40 -16.11
N PHE A 35 2.14 -4.94 -16.70
CA PHE A 35 2.01 -5.06 -18.16
C PHE A 35 1.93 -3.69 -18.82
N CYS A 36 1.23 -2.72 -18.22
CA CYS A 36 1.16 -1.36 -18.74
C CYS A 36 2.53 -0.70 -18.75
N SER A 37 3.28 -0.82 -17.65
CA SER A 37 4.64 -0.28 -17.56
C SER A 37 5.57 -0.91 -18.57
N ALA A 38 5.48 -2.23 -18.76
CA ALA A 38 6.28 -2.95 -19.73
C ALA A 38 5.90 -2.58 -21.18
N ALA A 39 4.62 -2.47 -21.52
CA ALA A 39 4.15 -2.05 -22.83
C ALA A 39 4.63 -0.63 -23.18
N VAL A 40 4.51 0.32 -22.25
CA VAL A 40 4.98 1.70 -22.42
C VAL A 40 6.50 1.76 -22.57
N ALA A 41 7.25 1.02 -21.76
CA ALA A 41 8.71 0.96 -21.86
C ALA A 41 9.18 0.35 -23.20
N ASN A 42 8.50 -0.67 -23.69
CA ASN A 42 8.77 -1.30 -24.99
C ASN A 42 8.48 -0.34 -26.16
N SER A 43 7.41 0.47 -26.05
CA SER A 43 6.98 1.38 -27.13
C SER A 43 7.78 2.69 -27.17
N TYR A 44 8.11 3.26 -26.00
CA TYR A 44 8.72 4.61 -25.90
C TYR A 44 10.16 4.60 -25.39
N GLY A 45 10.65 3.48 -24.87
CA GLY A 45 11.93 3.37 -24.17
C GLY A 45 11.87 3.96 -22.76
N ILE A 46 13.00 3.91 -22.04
CA ILE A 46 13.07 4.21 -20.62
C ILE A 46 12.66 5.65 -20.29
N VAL A 47 13.37 6.64 -20.84
CA VAL A 47 13.18 8.05 -20.46
C VAL A 47 11.86 8.59 -20.96
N ARG A 48 11.51 8.32 -22.21
CA ARG A 48 10.23 8.78 -22.80
C ARG A 48 9.05 8.03 -22.15
N GLY A 49 9.21 6.78 -21.78
CA GLY A 49 8.20 6.01 -21.06
C GLY A 49 7.95 6.57 -19.65
N ALA A 50 9.01 6.92 -18.91
CA ALA A 50 8.87 7.61 -17.63
C ALA A 50 8.17 8.96 -17.77
N LEU A 51 8.51 9.74 -18.81
CA LEU A 51 7.85 11.01 -19.09
C LEU A 51 6.39 10.81 -19.53
N TYR A 52 6.09 9.76 -20.30
CA TYR A 52 4.71 9.40 -20.66
C TYR A 52 3.84 9.19 -19.42
N TRP A 53 4.32 8.40 -18.44
CA TRP A 53 3.60 8.20 -17.18
C TRP A 53 3.43 9.49 -16.38
N TYR A 54 4.48 10.32 -16.32
CA TYR A 54 4.44 11.60 -15.61
C TYR A 54 3.41 12.57 -16.19
N MET A 55 3.31 12.62 -17.52
CA MET A 55 2.39 13.51 -18.22
C MET A 55 0.95 13.01 -18.26
N ASN A 56 0.73 11.67 -18.27
CA ASN A 56 -0.58 11.09 -18.56
C ASN A 56 -1.24 10.35 -17.37
N TRP A 57 -0.47 10.03 -16.31
CA TRP A 57 -1.04 9.18 -15.24
C TRP A 57 -0.65 9.57 -13.82
N THR A 58 0.64 9.74 -13.50
CA THR A 58 1.07 9.94 -12.10
C THR A 58 2.37 10.73 -12.01
N GLY A 59 2.43 11.63 -11.03
CA GLY A 59 3.61 12.46 -10.75
C GLY A 59 4.78 11.74 -10.07
N ARG A 60 4.70 10.44 -9.84
CA ARG A 60 5.74 9.64 -9.17
C ARG A 60 6.99 9.44 -10.04
N TYR A 61 7.69 10.53 -10.36
CA TYR A 61 8.78 10.55 -11.34
C TYR A 61 9.88 9.52 -11.06
N ALA A 62 10.26 9.29 -9.79
CA ALA A 62 11.27 8.31 -9.44
C ALA A 62 10.77 6.87 -9.59
N ALA A 63 9.50 6.60 -9.22
CA ALA A 63 8.87 5.31 -9.44
C ALA A 63 8.71 5.02 -10.94
N ASN A 64 8.17 5.98 -11.71
CA ASN A 64 8.01 5.85 -13.16
C ASN A 64 9.34 5.55 -13.86
N LEU A 65 10.43 6.22 -13.46
CA LEU A 65 11.76 5.97 -14.02
C LEU A 65 12.26 4.56 -13.65
N LEU A 66 12.14 4.15 -12.39
CA LEU A 66 12.57 2.82 -11.94
C LEU A 66 11.75 1.72 -12.64
N ASP A 67 10.43 1.88 -12.72
CA ASP A 67 9.55 0.91 -13.36
C ASP A 67 9.86 0.77 -14.85
N THR A 68 10.03 1.87 -15.57
CA THR A 68 10.40 1.83 -17.01
C THR A 68 11.81 1.31 -17.26
N MET A 69 12.75 1.49 -16.31
CA MET A 69 14.09 0.89 -16.40
C MET A 69 14.05 -0.63 -16.24
N LEU A 70 13.22 -1.14 -15.33
CA LEU A 70 13.13 -2.56 -15.03
C LEU A 70 12.17 -3.31 -15.97
N ALA A 71 11.16 -2.62 -16.51
CA ALA A 71 10.11 -3.22 -17.31
C ALA A 71 10.60 -4.09 -18.49
N PRO A 72 11.62 -3.69 -19.29
CA PRO A 72 12.11 -4.52 -20.39
C PRO A 72 12.70 -5.86 -19.94
N ILE A 73 13.12 -5.97 -18.68
CA ILE A 73 13.73 -7.17 -18.10
C ILE A 73 12.84 -7.85 -17.04
N TYR A 74 11.61 -7.37 -16.84
CA TYR A 74 10.68 -7.87 -15.82
C TYR A 74 10.52 -9.40 -15.81
N PRO A 75 10.24 -10.08 -16.93
CA PRO A 75 10.01 -11.53 -16.89
C PRO A 75 11.16 -12.31 -16.25
N ARG A 76 12.41 -11.80 -16.42
CA ARG A 76 13.61 -12.42 -15.86
C ARG A 76 13.94 -11.95 -14.44
N THR A 77 13.55 -10.74 -14.07
CA THR A 77 14.00 -10.09 -12.83
C THR A 77 12.98 -10.07 -11.71
N ILE A 78 11.68 -10.15 -12.01
CA ILE A 78 10.61 -10.13 -10.99
C ILE A 78 10.83 -11.16 -9.88
N PRO A 79 11.20 -12.43 -10.15
CA PRO A 79 11.45 -13.40 -9.09
C PRO A 79 12.55 -12.98 -8.10
N TYR A 80 13.50 -12.15 -8.53
CA TYR A 80 14.62 -11.70 -7.71
C TYR A 80 14.39 -10.34 -7.04
N GLN A 81 13.42 -9.58 -7.49
CA GLN A 81 13.21 -8.19 -7.03
C GLN A 81 12.86 -8.13 -5.54
N THR A 82 12.08 -9.09 -5.03
CA THR A 82 11.78 -9.16 -3.58
C THR A 82 13.05 -9.39 -2.77
N ALA A 83 13.93 -10.30 -3.23
CA ALA A 83 15.21 -10.56 -2.58
C ALA A 83 16.08 -9.30 -2.53
N VAL A 84 16.28 -8.66 -3.68
CA VAL A 84 17.06 -7.41 -3.78
C VAL A 84 16.50 -6.32 -2.87
N THR A 85 15.19 -6.14 -2.87
CA THR A 85 14.50 -5.14 -2.05
C THR A 85 14.70 -5.39 -0.56
N VAL A 86 14.46 -6.62 -0.09
CA VAL A 86 14.59 -7.00 1.33
C VAL A 86 16.04 -6.88 1.78
N ILE A 87 17.01 -7.33 0.97
CA ILE A 87 18.44 -7.26 1.30
C ILE A 87 18.91 -5.81 1.41
N ILE A 88 18.56 -4.95 0.45
CA ILE A 88 18.97 -3.54 0.46
C ILE A 88 18.30 -2.82 1.65
N TRP A 89 17.03 -3.08 1.92
CA TRP A 89 16.32 -2.47 3.04
C TRP A 89 16.94 -2.90 4.38
N PHE A 90 17.17 -4.20 4.56
CA PHE A 90 17.85 -4.74 5.73
C PHE A 90 19.24 -4.09 5.93
N ALA A 91 20.07 -4.08 4.89
CA ALA A 91 21.41 -3.52 4.96
C ALA A 91 21.40 -2.02 5.32
N THR A 92 20.48 -1.24 4.70
CA THR A 92 20.34 0.19 4.96
C THR A 92 19.87 0.46 6.39
N LEU A 93 18.90 -0.33 6.88
CA LEU A 93 18.40 -0.21 8.25
C LEU A 93 19.46 -0.62 9.27
N ALA A 94 20.14 -1.76 9.06
CA ALA A 94 21.23 -2.22 9.92
C ALA A 94 22.36 -1.18 9.97
N PHE A 95 22.73 -0.61 8.83
CA PHE A 95 23.72 0.47 8.78
C PHE A 95 23.26 1.71 9.55
N THR A 96 21.99 2.09 9.45
CA THR A 96 21.43 3.24 10.19
C THR A 96 21.50 3.00 11.69
N VAL A 97 21.05 1.83 12.14
CA VAL A 97 21.14 1.43 13.56
C VAL A 97 22.60 1.39 14.02
N TYR A 98 23.52 0.85 13.21
CA TYR A 98 24.96 0.87 13.48
C TYR A 98 25.51 2.28 13.69
N GLN A 99 25.03 3.28 12.94
CA GLN A 99 25.44 4.68 13.16
C GLN A 99 24.86 5.29 14.45
N ILE A 100 23.75 4.76 14.95
CA ILE A 100 23.10 5.21 16.20
C ILE A 100 23.81 4.58 17.41
N LEU A 101 24.18 3.29 17.34
CA LEU A 101 24.84 2.54 18.41
C LEU A 101 26.36 2.79 18.42
N ARG A 102 26.87 3.82 19.13
CA ARG A 102 28.27 4.26 19.01
C ARG A 102 29.26 3.66 20.00
N ASP A 103 28.76 3.27 21.17
CA ASP A 103 29.63 3.02 22.34
C ASP A 103 29.92 1.54 22.62
N ASP A 104 29.51 0.64 21.73
CA ASP A 104 29.69 -0.81 21.88
C ASP A 104 30.95 -1.29 21.13
N GLU A 105 31.49 -2.47 21.54
CA GLU A 105 32.50 -3.17 20.75
C GLU A 105 32.01 -3.39 19.32
N GLN A 106 32.88 -3.21 18.35
CA GLN A 106 32.50 -3.21 16.93
C GLN A 106 31.70 -4.44 16.52
N GLU A 107 32.08 -5.63 16.96
CA GLU A 107 31.37 -6.87 16.59
C GLU A 107 29.98 -6.96 17.23
N VAL A 108 29.85 -6.63 18.52
CA VAL A 108 28.57 -6.60 19.23
C VAL A 108 27.64 -5.57 18.59
N ARG A 109 28.17 -4.42 18.24
CA ARG A 109 27.45 -3.35 17.56
C ARG A 109 26.90 -3.79 16.21
N VAL A 110 27.66 -4.52 15.39
CA VAL A 110 27.20 -5.08 14.11
C VAL A 110 26.07 -6.08 14.36
N LEU A 111 26.25 -7.03 15.27
CA LEU A 111 25.24 -8.05 15.57
C LEU A 111 23.94 -7.45 16.10
N LEU A 112 24.02 -6.50 17.03
CA LEU A 112 22.85 -5.78 17.54
C LEU A 112 22.12 -4.99 16.44
N SER A 113 22.87 -4.34 15.55
CA SER A 113 22.31 -3.58 14.44
C SER A 113 21.55 -4.49 13.46
N CYS A 114 22.13 -5.64 13.12
CA CYS A 114 21.50 -6.64 12.27
C CYS A 114 20.26 -7.25 12.95
N LEU A 115 20.33 -7.55 14.25
CA LEU A 115 19.22 -8.09 15.01
C LEU A 115 18.04 -7.09 15.08
N MET A 116 18.32 -5.83 15.40
CA MET A 116 17.28 -4.79 15.42
C MET A 116 16.66 -4.58 14.04
N ALA A 117 17.47 -4.57 12.98
CA ALA A 117 16.98 -4.43 11.62
C ALA A 117 16.09 -5.60 11.20
N SER A 118 16.49 -6.84 11.49
CA SER A 118 15.67 -8.03 11.17
C SER A 118 14.36 -8.05 11.95
N MET A 119 14.35 -7.66 13.23
CA MET A 119 13.13 -7.56 14.04
C MET A 119 12.16 -6.51 13.52
N VAL A 120 12.63 -5.32 13.16
CA VAL A 120 11.81 -4.25 12.60
C VAL A 120 11.20 -4.69 11.27
N LEU A 121 11.98 -5.30 10.37
CA LEU A 121 11.47 -5.78 9.08
C LEU A 121 10.51 -6.96 9.26
N PHE A 122 10.83 -7.93 10.11
CA PHE A 122 9.91 -9.02 10.47
C PHE A 122 8.57 -8.47 10.93
N THR A 123 8.59 -7.58 11.93
CA THR A 123 7.36 -6.98 12.45
C THR A 123 6.60 -6.22 11.35
N THR A 124 7.32 -5.44 10.53
CA THR A 124 6.71 -4.70 9.40
C THR A 124 5.95 -5.65 8.46
N PHE A 125 6.54 -6.77 8.08
CA PHE A 125 5.91 -7.70 7.14
C PHE A 125 4.74 -8.48 7.77
N GLU A 126 4.86 -8.89 9.03
CA GLU A 126 3.84 -9.68 9.73
C GLU A 126 2.57 -8.89 10.08
N VAL A 127 2.69 -7.57 10.31
CA VAL A 127 1.52 -6.75 10.64
C VAL A 127 0.84 -6.14 9.41
N LEU A 128 1.39 -6.30 8.20
CA LEU A 128 0.73 -5.87 6.97
C LEU A 128 -0.57 -6.63 6.73
N PRO A 129 -1.66 -5.96 6.33
CA PRO A 129 -2.90 -6.64 5.95
C PRO A 129 -2.74 -7.60 4.76
N SER A 130 -1.87 -7.24 3.80
CA SER A 130 -1.55 -8.07 2.63
C SER A 130 -0.09 -7.86 2.25
N VAL A 131 0.76 -8.82 2.64
CA VAL A 131 2.18 -8.82 2.26
C VAL A 131 2.36 -9.06 0.76
N GLY A 132 1.52 -9.89 0.15
CA GLY A 132 1.53 -10.16 -1.28
C GLY A 132 1.36 -8.88 -2.10
N GLN A 133 0.35 -8.08 -1.77
CA GLN A 133 0.10 -6.80 -2.44
C GLN A 133 1.15 -5.72 -2.13
N SER A 134 1.81 -5.78 -0.97
CA SER A 134 2.73 -4.72 -0.55
C SER A 134 4.20 -5.01 -0.90
N LEU A 135 4.59 -6.29 -1.02
CA LEU A 135 5.99 -6.69 -1.19
C LEU A 135 6.25 -7.56 -2.43
N TYR A 136 5.29 -8.42 -2.85
CA TYR A 136 5.51 -9.35 -3.97
C TYR A 136 5.10 -8.77 -5.33
N TRP A 137 4.18 -7.85 -5.37
CA TRP A 137 3.79 -7.17 -6.60
C TRP A 137 4.83 -6.09 -7.00
N ALA A 138 5.33 -6.15 -8.25
CA ALA A 138 6.47 -5.34 -8.69
C ALA A 138 6.21 -3.84 -8.60
N GLN A 139 5.12 -3.35 -9.16
CA GLN A 139 4.85 -1.92 -9.24
C GLN A 139 4.43 -1.30 -7.91
N VAL A 140 3.72 -2.05 -7.07
CA VAL A 140 3.31 -1.56 -5.74
C VAL A 140 4.49 -1.45 -4.77
N ARG A 141 5.56 -2.20 -5.00
CA ARG A 141 6.82 -2.03 -4.26
C ARG A 141 7.45 -0.65 -4.41
N SER A 142 6.99 0.18 -5.35
CA SER A 142 7.51 1.54 -5.53
C SER A 142 7.51 2.39 -4.25
N GLY A 143 6.67 2.08 -3.25
CA GLY A 143 6.72 2.68 -1.92
C GLY A 143 7.93 2.29 -1.06
N VAL A 144 8.54 1.11 -1.28
CA VAL A 144 9.66 0.61 -0.47
C VAL A 144 10.98 1.35 -0.73
N PRO A 145 11.37 1.69 -1.98
CA PRO A 145 12.56 2.50 -2.23
C PRO A 145 12.54 3.83 -1.49
N SER A 146 11.36 4.46 -1.32
CA SER A 146 11.26 5.69 -0.54
C SER A 146 11.62 5.49 0.93
N LEU A 147 11.21 4.37 1.53
CA LEU A 147 11.57 4.00 2.91
C LEU A 147 13.07 3.72 3.06
N ILE A 148 13.67 3.03 2.09
CA ILE A 148 15.10 2.74 2.05
C ILE A 148 15.91 4.04 1.98
N LEU A 149 15.57 4.94 1.05
CA LEU A 149 16.26 6.22 0.87
C LEU A 149 16.08 7.15 2.06
N GLY A 150 14.88 7.19 2.65
CA GLY A 150 14.62 7.93 3.89
C GLY A 150 15.43 7.40 5.07
N THR A 151 15.55 6.08 5.19
CA THR A 151 16.39 5.43 6.21
C THR A 151 17.88 5.77 5.97
N ALA A 152 18.36 5.77 4.72
CA ALA A 152 19.71 6.20 4.37
C ALA A 152 19.95 7.69 4.69
N TYR A 153 18.95 8.55 4.48
CA TYR A 153 19.03 9.95 4.88
C TYR A 153 19.17 10.10 6.41
N ILE A 154 18.43 9.31 7.21
CA ILE A 154 18.60 9.29 8.67
C ILE A 154 20.04 8.89 9.04
N ALA A 155 20.59 7.84 8.42
CA ALA A 155 21.98 7.44 8.62
C ALA A 155 22.97 8.56 8.31
N LEU A 156 22.73 9.30 7.23
CA LEU A 156 23.54 10.45 6.82
C LEU A 156 23.53 11.56 7.88
N ILE A 157 22.38 11.86 8.50
CA ILE A 157 22.25 12.89 9.55
C ILE A 157 22.94 12.46 10.82
N VAL A 158 22.76 11.18 11.24
CA VAL A 158 23.25 10.68 12.53
C VAL A 158 24.77 10.48 12.52
N ARG A 159 25.36 10.13 11.37
CA ARG A 159 26.78 9.71 11.23
C ARG A 159 27.82 10.68 11.80
N ARG A 160 27.53 11.99 11.82
CA ARG A 160 28.52 13.00 12.26
C ARG A 160 27.89 14.04 13.22
N ARG A 161 27.56 13.62 14.44
CA ARG A 161 27.04 14.54 15.46
C ARG A 161 28.06 15.59 15.96
N GLY A 162 29.34 15.47 15.61
CA GLY A 162 30.41 16.35 16.12
C GLY A 162 31.03 17.33 15.12
N ALA A 163 30.70 17.28 13.82
CA ALA A 163 31.32 18.19 12.84
C ALA A 163 30.45 19.43 12.61
N LEU A 164 30.88 20.58 13.09
CA LEU A 164 30.24 21.89 12.91
C LEU A 164 30.19 22.35 11.45
N THR A 165 31.07 21.83 10.57
CA THR A 165 31.15 22.22 9.16
C THR A 165 30.36 21.27 8.28
N ALA A 166 29.28 21.77 7.69
CA ALA A 166 28.53 21.06 6.68
C ALA A 166 29.33 21.00 5.36
N ASN A 167 29.91 19.84 5.05
CA ASN A 167 30.52 19.61 3.74
C ASN A 167 29.45 19.70 2.63
N LYS A 168 29.72 20.46 1.57
CA LYS A 168 28.83 20.61 0.40
C LYS A 168 28.33 19.26 -0.13
N ARG A 169 29.18 18.24 -0.22
CA ARG A 169 28.81 16.88 -0.67
C ARG A 169 27.71 16.27 0.22
N ARG A 170 27.78 16.49 1.54
CA ARG A 170 26.76 15.99 2.48
C ARG A 170 25.42 16.71 2.32
N LEU A 171 25.43 18.01 2.10
CA LEU A 171 24.22 18.79 1.84
C LEU A 171 23.57 18.38 0.54
N LEU A 172 24.36 18.22 -0.53
CA LEU A 172 23.88 17.71 -1.81
C LEU A 172 23.29 16.29 -1.68
N ALA A 173 23.99 15.39 -0.95
CA ALA A 173 23.48 14.05 -0.71
C ALA A 173 22.17 14.07 0.10
N ALA A 174 22.05 14.94 1.11
CA ALA A 174 20.83 15.11 1.90
C ALA A 174 19.66 15.58 1.02
N ALA A 175 19.84 16.63 0.23
CA ALA A 175 18.84 17.15 -0.69
C ALA A 175 18.48 16.11 -1.78
N PHE A 176 19.47 15.43 -2.35
CA PHE A 176 19.25 14.42 -3.39
C PHE A 176 18.48 13.20 -2.86
N LEU A 177 18.87 12.63 -1.71
CA LEU A 177 18.17 11.49 -1.12
C LEU A 177 16.70 11.82 -0.84
N THR A 178 16.41 12.98 -0.26
CA THR A 178 15.04 13.39 0.06
C THR A 178 14.24 13.77 -1.19
N PHE A 179 14.89 14.36 -2.20
CA PHE A 179 14.28 14.63 -3.49
C PHE A 179 13.86 13.34 -4.19
N ILE A 180 14.78 12.40 -4.36
CA ILE A 180 14.46 11.12 -5.05
C ILE A 180 13.43 10.31 -4.26
N SER A 181 13.55 10.23 -2.93
CA SER A 181 12.60 9.46 -2.12
C SER A 181 11.18 10.03 -2.17
N ALA A 182 11.01 11.35 -2.25
CA ALA A 182 9.71 11.99 -2.45
C ALA A 182 9.05 11.59 -3.77
N GLY A 183 9.85 11.33 -4.82
CA GLY A 183 9.38 10.97 -6.16
C GLY A 183 8.82 9.56 -6.31
N PHE A 184 8.85 8.73 -5.27
CA PHE A 184 8.32 7.35 -5.34
C PHE A 184 6.85 7.24 -4.96
N ALA A 185 6.38 8.01 -3.98
CA ALA A 185 4.99 7.91 -3.51
C ALA A 185 4.52 9.22 -2.88
N GLU A 186 3.31 9.66 -3.23
CA GLU A 186 2.68 10.87 -2.68
C GLU A 186 2.56 10.80 -1.15
N THR A 187 2.15 9.63 -0.65
CA THR A 187 2.05 9.31 0.79
C THR A 187 3.37 9.51 1.51
N TYR A 188 4.47 9.02 0.93
CA TYR A 188 5.79 9.18 1.53
C TYR A 188 6.31 10.60 1.42
N SER A 189 6.06 11.30 0.32
CA SER A 189 6.44 12.70 0.14
C SER A 189 5.85 13.59 1.23
N ALA A 190 4.55 13.43 1.52
CA ALA A 190 3.88 14.16 2.59
C ALA A 190 4.43 13.80 3.98
N LEU A 191 4.60 12.50 4.26
CA LEU A 191 5.22 12.00 5.49
C LEU A 191 6.62 12.59 5.71
N GLN A 192 7.48 12.51 4.70
CA GLN A 192 8.87 12.99 4.78
C GLN A 192 8.93 14.49 5.02
N THR A 193 8.11 15.27 4.31
CA THR A 193 8.04 16.73 4.50
C THR A 193 7.57 17.07 5.91
N ALA A 194 6.50 16.43 6.41
CA ALA A 194 6.03 16.63 7.78
C ALA A 194 7.09 16.25 8.82
N ALA A 195 7.78 15.13 8.64
CA ALA A 195 8.85 14.69 9.53
C ALA A 195 10.02 15.67 9.57
N LEU A 196 10.41 16.23 8.43
CA LEU A 196 11.50 17.23 8.34
C LEU A 196 11.10 18.58 8.96
N VAL A 197 9.86 19.02 8.79
CA VAL A 197 9.32 20.23 9.44
C VAL A 197 9.33 20.05 10.96
N ILE A 198 8.82 18.92 11.47
CA ILE A 198 8.83 18.62 12.90
C ILE A 198 10.26 18.52 13.43
N ALA A 199 11.16 17.83 12.71
CA ALA A 199 12.56 17.73 13.10
C ALA A 199 13.25 19.09 13.16
N LEU A 200 12.95 19.99 12.22
CA LEU A 200 13.46 21.36 12.21
C LEU A 200 12.91 22.17 13.39
N ALA A 201 11.62 22.05 13.70
CA ALA A 201 11.01 22.71 14.86
C ALA A 201 11.65 22.22 16.18
N ILE A 202 11.80 20.91 16.35
CA ILE A 202 12.48 20.31 17.51
C ILE A 202 13.93 20.80 17.59
N TRP A 203 14.62 20.89 16.44
CA TRP A 203 15.99 21.41 16.39
C TRP A 203 16.05 22.88 16.83
N MET A 204 15.16 23.72 16.34
CA MET A 204 15.12 25.15 16.71
C MET A 204 14.91 25.31 18.21
N ILE A 205 13.94 24.61 18.81
CA ILE A 205 13.67 24.63 20.25
C ILE A 205 14.90 24.15 21.04
N SER A 206 15.44 22.98 20.69
CA SER A 206 16.58 22.37 21.41
C SER A 206 17.85 23.21 21.29
N ASN A 207 18.07 23.84 20.16
CA ASN A 207 19.28 24.62 19.90
C ASN A 207 19.21 26.04 20.52
N HIS A 208 18.00 26.56 20.74
CA HIS A 208 17.79 27.83 21.45
C HIS A 208 18.33 27.77 22.89
N TYR A 209 18.13 26.62 23.56
CA TYR A 209 18.57 26.39 24.93
C TYR A 209 19.97 25.75 25.03
N ALA A 210 20.64 25.46 23.90
CA ALA A 210 21.95 24.83 23.90
C ALA A 210 23.07 25.88 24.06
N ALA A 211 24.11 25.52 24.82
CA ALA A 211 25.33 26.33 24.91
C ALA A 211 25.97 26.46 23.51
N PRO A 212 26.67 27.60 23.22
CA PRO A 212 27.19 27.91 21.88
C PRO A 212 28.11 26.83 21.30
N ASP A 213 28.91 26.17 22.14
CA ASP A 213 29.84 25.09 21.81
C ASP A 213 29.12 23.77 21.43
N LYS A 214 27.85 23.61 21.86
CA LYS A 214 27.02 22.40 21.60
C LYS A 214 26.02 22.56 20.47
N ARG A 215 25.97 23.73 19.82
CA ARG A 215 25.04 24.01 18.73
C ARG A 215 25.34 23.13 17.52
N ARG A 216 24.30 22.46 17.03
CA ARG A 216 24.40 21.56 15.87
C ARG A 216 24.05 22.30 14.59
N SER A 217 24.69 21.92 13.47
CA SER A 217 24.34 22.47 12.17
C SER A 217 22.94 22.05 11.74
N VAL A 218 22.09 22.99 11.38
CA VAL A 218 20.75 22.81 10.83
C VAL A 218 20.78 22.46 9.34
N LEU A 219 21.88 22.80 8.67
CA LEU A 219 21.98 22.75 7.22
C LEU A 219 21.58 21.41 6.57
N PRO A 220 21.92 20.22 7.13
CA PRO A 220 21.45 18.97 6.56
C PRO A 220 19.93 18.76 6.64
N LEU A 221 19.26 19.28 7.69
CA LEU A 221 17.80 19.26 7.79
C LEU A 221 17.16 20.20 6.77
N VAL A 222 17.71 21.43 6.65
CA VAL A 222 17.23 22.41 5.65
C VAL A 222 17.44 21.89 4.23
N ALA A 223 18.61 21.33 3.93
CA ALA A 223 18.88 20.73 2.62
C ALA A 223 17.92 19.56 2.32
N GLY A 224 17.67 18.70 3.31
CA GLY A 224 16.68 17.64 3.21
C GLY A 224 15.26 18.18 3.00
N LEU A 225 14.86 19.22 3.70
CA LEU A 225 13.54 19.84 3.53
C LEU A 225 13.39 20.47 2.13
N VAL A 226 14.40 21.17 1.64
CA VAL A 226 14.41 21.72 0.28
C VAL A 226 14.24 20.58 -0.75
N GLY A 227 15.03 19.51 -0.65
CA GLY A 227 14.90 18.34 -1.53
C GLY A 227 13.50 17.71 -1.46
N SER A 228 12.96 17.53 -0.24
CA SER A 228 11.62 16.97 -0.02
C SER A 228 10.51 17.82 -0.62
N VAL A 229 10.53 19.12 -0.37
CA VAL A 229 9.52 20.07 -0.87
C VAL A 229 9.59 20.16 -2.40
N THR A 230 10.80 20.28 -2.98
CA THR A 230 10.97 20.33 -4.43
C THR A 230 10.48 19.04 -5.09
N GLY A 231 10.86 17.88 -4.55
CA GLY A 231 10.38 16.59 -5.03
C GLY A 231 8.86 16.43 -4.89
N GLY A 232 8.31 16.84 -3.76
CA GLY A 232 6.88 16.84 -3.50
C GLY A 232 6.10 17.73 -4.47
N LEU A 233 6.58 18.95 -4.73
CA LEU A 233 5.96 19.85 -5.71
C LEU A 233 5.92 19.21 -7.11
N LEU A 234 7.02 18.58 -7.54
CA LEU A 234 7.02 17.84 -8.82
C LEU A 234 6.01 16.72 -8.83
N VAL A 235 5.86 15.98 -7.72
CA VAL A 235 4.86 14.90 -7.62
C VAL A 235 3.45 15.46 -7.69
N PHE A 236 3.11 16.47 -6.89
CA PHE A 236 1.74 16.95 -6.76
C PHE A 236 1.27 17.80 -7.95
N LEU A 237 2.16 18.56 -8.58
CA LEU A 237 1.86 19.43 -9.72
C LEU A 237 1.96 18.72 -11.08
N ALA A 238 2.24 17.42 -11.11
CA ALA A 238 2.37 16.67 -12.35
C ALA A 238 1.07 16.67 -13.17
N PRO A 239 1.14 16.89 -14.50
CA PRO A 239 -0.03 16.87 -15.38
C PRO A 239 -0.82 15.56 -15.32
N GLY A 240 -0.13 14.42 -15.19
CA GLY A 240 -0.74 13.10 -15.11
C GLY A 240 -1.71 12.94 -13.93
N ASN A 241 -1.48 13.63 -12.81
CA ASN A 241 -2.40 13.60 -11.68
C ASN A 241 -3.77 14.21 -12.01
N TYR A 242 -3.84 15.17 -12.90
CA TYR A 242 -5.10 15.73 -13.37
C TYR A 242 -5.92 14.65 -14.09
N PHE A 243 -5.32 13.94 -15.05
CA PHE A 243 -6.01 12.87 -15.79
C PHE A 243 -6.41 11.70 -14.89
N ARG A 244 -5.49 11.29 -14.00
CA ARG A 244 -5.76 10.23 -13.03
C ARG A 244 -6.92 10.56 -12.10
N ARG A 245 -7.15 11.83 -11.84
CA ARG A 245 -8.19 12.28 -10.92
C ARG A 245 -9.57 12.36 -11.54
N LEU A 246 -9.71 12.52 -12.85
CA LEU A 246 -10.99 12.67 -13.53
C LEU A 246 -12.07 11.64 -13.13
N PRO A 247 -11.73 10.33 -12.92
CA PRO A 247 -12.72 9.33 -12.49
C PRO A 247 -13.07 9.39 -11.00
N PHE A 248 -12.50 10.29 -10.21
CA PHE A 248 -12.77 10.39 -8.77
C PHE A 248 -13.62 11.62 -8.45
N PRO A 249 -14.32 11.63 -7.30
CA PRO A 249 -15.07 12.80 -6.84
C PRO A 249 -14.18 14.05 -6.74
N PRO A 250 -14.77 15.26 -6.77
CA PRO A 250 -14.03 16.50 -6.53
C PRO A 250 -13.22 16.46 -5.23
N PRO A 251 -12.15 17.28 -5.06
CA PRO A 251 -11.45 17.36 -3.80
C PRO A 251 -12.41 17.65 -2.66
N PRO A 252 -12.27 16.93 -1.54
CA PRO A 252 -13.06 17.22 -0.36
C PRO A 252 -12.70 18.60 0.21
N SER A 253 -13.65 19.23 0.89
CA SER A 253 -13.40 20.40 1.75
C SER A 253 -12.41 20.03 2.88
N VAL A 254 -11.78 21.03 3.51
CA VAL A 254 -10.81 20.77 4.59
C VAL A 254 -11.40 19.95 5.76
N PRO A 255 -12.63 20.20 6.24
CA PRO A 255 -13.26 19.35 7.26
C PRO A 255 -13.49 17.91 6.79
N GLU A 256 -13.93 17.72 5.56
CA GLU A 256 -14.13 16.38 4.96
C GLU A 256 -12.82 15.65 4.77
N LEU A 257 -11.77 16.35 4.29
CA LEU A 257 -10.42 15.82 4.17
C LEU A 257 -9.92 15.25 5.51
N LEU A 258 -10.11 16.01 6.57
CA LEU A 258 -9.75 15.57 7.92
C LEU A 258 -10.60 14.37 8.36
N ALA A 259 -11.90 14.39 8.12
CA ALA A 259 -12.80 13.29 8.45
C ALA A 259 -12.44 12.00 7.72
N ILE A 260 -12.17 12.06 6.40
CA ILE A 260 -11.73 10.91 5.59
C ILE A 260 -10.39 10.38 6.13
N SER A 261 -9.44 11.28 6.41
CA SER A 261 -8.12 10.89 6.91
C SER A 261 -8.20 10.23 8.29
N LEU A 262 -9.02 10.75 9.20
CA LEU A 262 -9.23 10.15 10.53
C LEU A 262 -9.97 8.81 10.46
N ARG A 263 -10.96 8.66 9.56
CA ARG A 263 -11.64 7.40 9.32
C ARG A 263 -10.65 6.34 8.82
N GLY A 264 -9.83 6.68 7.82
CA GLY A 264 -8.80 5.79 7.30
C GLY A 264 -7.74 5.43 8.35
N LEU A 265 -7.35 6.37 9.19
CA LEU A 265 -6.43 6.10 10.29
C LEU A 265 -7.06 5.16 11.35
N ARG A 266 -8.36 5.31 11.67
CA ARG A 266 -9.08 4.38 12.55
C ARG A 266 -9.11 2.97 11.95
N GLU A 267 -9.42 2.83 10.67
CA GLU A 267 -9.41 1.56 9.94
C GLU A 267 -8.02 0.92 9.96
N PHE A 268 -6.97 1.70 9.72
CA PHE A 268 -5.59 1.26 9.81
C PHE A 268 -5.26 0.69 11.19
N PHE A 269 -5.58 1.40 12.28
CA PHE A 269 -5.34 0.88 13.63
C PHE A 269 -6.12 -0.40 13.89
N TYR A 270 -7.37 -0.48 13.44
CA TYR A 270 -8.17 -1.70 13.58
C TYR A 270 -7.52 -2.88 12.85
N LEU A 271 -7.12 -2.69 11.60
CA LEU A 271 -6.54 -3.75 10.78
C LEU A 271 -5.12 -4.11 11.21
N VAL A 272 -4.29 -3.14 11.59
CA VAL A 272 -2.85 -3.35 11.81
C VAL A 272 -2.50 -3.59 13.27
N VAL A 273 -3.12 -2.87 14.20
CA VAL A 273 -2.76 -2.91 15.63
C VAL A 273 -3.70 -3.79 16.44
N PHE A 274 -5.01 -3.57 16.30
CA PHE A 274 -6.00 -4.24 17.16
C PHE A 274 -6.45 -5.61 16.64
N SER A 275 -5.90 -6.09 15.54
CA SER A 275 -6.16 -7.45 15.07
C SER A 275 -5.60 -8.48 16.06
N PRO A 276 -6.41 -9.41 16.61
CA PRO A 276 -5.95 -10.42 17.56
C PRO A 276 -4.78 -11.27 17.04
N THR A 277 -4.74 -11.51 15.73
CA THR A 277 -3.67 -12.29 15.10
C THR A 277 -2.34 -11.53 15.07
N ARG A 278 -2.33 -10.20 15.15
CA ARG A 278 -1.14 -9.34 15.12
C ARG A 278 -0.68 -8.89 16.50
N ALA A 279 -1.56 -8.93 17.49
CA ALA A 279 -1.25 -8.51 18.86
C ALA A 279 0.04 -9.16 19.43
N PRO A 280 0.31 -10.47 19.28
CA PRO A 280 1.54 -11.07 19.79
C PRO A 280 2.82 -10.48 19.16
N VAL A 281 2.75 -10.06 17.89
CA VAL A 281 3.89 -9.46 17.18
C VAL A 281 4.17 -8.05 17.74
N TRP A 282 3.14 -7.26 18.00
CA TRP A 282 3.28 -5.96 18.65
C TRP A 282 3.81 -6.06 20.07
N VAL A 283 3.29 -6.99 20.86
CA VAL A 283 3.78 -7.26 22.24
C VAL A 283 5.26 -7.64 22.19
N GLY A 284 5.65 -8.56 21.31
CA GLY A 284 7.05 -8.97 21.14
C GLY A 284 7.95 -7.78 20.79
N LEU A 285 7.55 -6.93 19.84
CA LEU A 285 8.30 -5.74 19.44
C LEU A 285 8.48 -4.76 20.62
N ILE A 286 7.41 -4.46 21.35
CA ILE A 286 7.42 -3.54 22.50
C ILE A 286 8.35 -4.08 23.60
N LEU A 287 8.19 -5.34 23.97
CA LEU A 287 9.01 -5.97 24.99
C LEU A 287 10.50 -6.01 24.59
N CYS A 288 10.81 -6.37 23.34
CA CYS A 288 12.19 -6.36 22.86
C CYS A 288 12.77 -4.95 22.82
N GLY A 289 12.02 -3.96 22.33
CA GLY A 289 12.44 -2.56 22.36
C GLY A 289 12.74 -2.07 23.78
N PHE A 290 11.87 -2.39 24.73
CA PHE A 290 12.04 -2.06 26.13
C PHE A 290 13.32 -2.70 26.72
N VAL A 291 13.53 -3.97 26.44
CA VAL A 291 14.70 -4.74 26.88
C VAL A 291 16.01 -4.18 26.30
N PHE A 292 16.02 -3.80 25.01
CA PHE A 292 17.17 -3.07 24.45
C PHE A 292 17.43 -1.77 25.20
N GLY A 293 16.37 -1.07 25.59
CA GLY A 293 16.44 0.15 26.39
C GLY A 293 17.03 -0.06 27.78
N LEU A 294 16.75 -1.20 28.43
CA LEU A 294 17.36 -1.55 29.72
C LEU A 294 18.89 -1.67 29.66
N GLY A 295 19.47 -1.66 28.47
CA GLY A 295 20.92 -1.65 28.29
C GLY A 295 21.64 -2.91 28.74
N ILE A 296 20.94 -4.05 28.73
CA ILE A 296 21.47 -5.36 29.17
C ILE A 296 22.69 -5.77 28.35
N PHE A 297 22.75 -5.32 27.09
CA PHE A 297 23.86 -5.55 26.18
C PHE A 297 24.89 -4.41 26.14
N ARG A 298 24.73 -3.35 26.99
CA ARG A 298 25.52 -2.11 26.95
C ARG A 298 25.98 -1.67 28.34
N ARG A 299 27.22 -1.21 28.45
CA ARG A 299 27.76 -0.53 29.64
C ARG A 299 27.70 0.98 29.42
N ASP A 300 26.70 1.65 29.93
CA ASP A 300 26.50 3.10 29.75
C ASP A 300 26.74 3.87 31.07
N LYS A 301 27.54 4.97 31.02
CA LYS A 301 27.69 5.96 32.09
C LYS A 301 26.73 7.13 31.83
N ARG A 302 26.05 7.64 32.83
CA ARG A 302 24.91 8.58 32.71
C ARG A 302 25.09 9.93 33.35
N SER A 303 24.26 10.91 32.87
CA SER A 303 24.08 12.24 33.47
C SER A 303 22.59 12.55 33.71
N ASP A 304 22.28 13.38 34.72
CA ASP A 304 20.91 13.83 35.06
C ASP A 304 20.22 14.59 33.92
N VAL A 305 20.99 15.27 33.09
CA VAL A 305 20.51 16.00 31.91
C VAL A 305 19.85 15.05 30.89
N GLU A 306 20.33 13.80 30.81
CA GLU A 306 19.78 12.80 29.90
C GLU A 306 18.34 12.38 30.28
N THR A 307 18.03 12.32 31.58
CA THR A 307 16.71 11.93 32.10
C THR A 307 15.60 12.87 31.62
N LYS A 308 15.80 14.19 31.70
CA LYS A 308 14.81 15.19 31.27
C LYS A 308 14.51 15.07 29.77
N HIS A 309 15.52 14.82 28.94
CA HIS A 309 15.35 14.62 27.51
C HIS A 309 14.63 13.30 27.17
N LEU A 310 14.89 12.22 27.93
CA LEU A 310 14.17 10.96 27.77
C LEU A 310 12.68 11.09 28.10
N VAL A 311 12.34 11.74 29.22
CA VAL A 311 10.94 11.99 29.61
C VAL A 311 10.23 12.86 28.55
N ALA A 312 10.85 13.94 28.12
CA ALA A 312 10.28 14.77 27.06
C ALA A 312 10.06 13.99 25.77
N ALA A 313 11.03 13.16 25.35
CA ALA A 313 10.88 12.32 24.15
C ALA A 313 9.74 11.31 24.31
N LEU A 314 9.59 10.66 25.47
CA LEU A 314 8.49 9.71 25.74
C LEU A 314 7.11 10.37 25.67
N ILE A 315 6.98 11.63 26.13
CA ILE A 315 5.71 12.36 26.09
C ILE A 315 5.38 12.83 24.67
N TRP A 316 6.38 13.32 23.92
CA TRP A 316 6.15 13.92 22.60
C TRP A 316 6.11 12.91 21.45
N LEU A 317 6.71 11.73 21.59
CA LEU A 317 6.76 10.76 20.51
C LEU A 317 5.36 10.26 20.06
N PRO A 318 4.39 9.94 20.95
CA PRO A 318 3.05 9.54 20.53
C PRO A 318 2.30 10.62 19.71
N PRO A 319 2.18 11.89 20.14
CA PRO A 319 1.52 12.92 19.33
C PRO A 319 2.25 13.19 18.01
N VAL A 320 3.58 13.16 17.99
CA VAL A 320 4.36 13.25 16.74
C VAL A 320 4.04 12.08 15.81
N THR A 321 3.97 10.85 16.35
CA THR A 321 3.59 9.67 15.59
C THR A 321 2.20 9.83 14.97
N PHE A 322 1.23 10.31 15.73
CA PHE A 322 -0.12 10.57 15.25
C PHE A 322 -0.15 11.56 14.08
N VAL A 323 0.55 12.69 14.19
CA VAL A 323 0.65 13.71 13.13
C VAL A 323 1.32 13.13 11.88
N LEU A 324 2.39 12.37 12.02
CA LEU A 324 3.09 11.73 10.91
C LEU A 324 2.24 10.66 10.22
N LEU A 325 1.51 9.86 10.99
CA LEU A 325 0.55 8.91 10.43
C LEU A 325 -0.55 9.67 9.67
N LEU A 326 -1.14 10.70 10.26
CA LEU A 326 -2.18 11.50 9.59
C LEU A 326 -1.68 12.09 8.26
N ALA A 327 -0.43 12.56 8.21
CA ALA A 327 0.19 13.06 6.98
C ALA A 327 0.23 12.01 5.85
N CYS A 328 0.25 10.72 6.16
CA CYS A 328 0.20 9.66 5.16
C CYS A 328 -1.16 9.60 4.44
N TRP A 329 -2.27 9.95 5.10
CA TRP A 329 -3.62 9.85 4.53
C TRP A 329 -4.01 11.05 3.68
N VAL A 330 -3.50 12.25 4.02
CA VAL A 330 -3.88 13.51 3.37
C VAL A 330 -3.76 13.47 1.83
N PRO A 331 -2.67 12.99 1.21
CA PRO A 331 -2.57 13.01 -0.25
C PRO A 331 -3.62 12.15 -0.96
N MET A 332 -3.91 10.96 -0.41
CA MET A 332 -4.90 10.06 -0.99
C MET A 332 -6.31 10.60 -0.79
N ALA A 333 -6.63 11.03 0.42
CA ALA A 333 -7.93 11.61 0.74
C ALA A 333 -8.21 12.86 -0.12
N TRP A 334 -7.21 13.71 -0.35
CA TRP A 334 -7.36 14.90 -1.21
C TRP A 334 -7.47 14.54 -2.69
N GLY A 335 -6.64 13.60 -3.18
CA GLY A 335 -6.57 13.24 -4.60
C GLY A 335 -7.71 12.38 -5.09
N THR A 336 -8.31 11.54 -4.24
CA THR A 336 -9.31 10.53 -4.63
C THR A 336 -10.58 10.58 -3.81
N SER A 337 -10.66 11.37 -2.76
CA SER A 337 -11.72 11.37 -1.75
C SER A 337 -11.90 10.00 -1.05
N LEU A 338 -10.81 9.19 -0.97
CA LEU A 338 -10.80 7.83 -0.46
C LEU A 338 -9.78 7.66 0.67
N THR A 339 -9.93 6.57 1.42
CA THR A 339 -8.90 6.08 2.34
C THR A 339 -7.74 5.40 1.60
N LEU A 340 -6.60 5.19 2.29
CA LEU A 340 -5.48 4.45 1.72
C LEU A 340 -5.88 3.00 1.40
N ALA A 341 -5.47 2.53 0.23
CA ALA A 341 -5.58 1.10 -0.10
C ALA A 341 -4.59 0.28 0.76
N ASN A 342 -5.00 -0.93 1.17
CA ASN A 342 -4.20 -1.83 2.02
C ASN A 342 -2.77 -2.06 1.49
N ARG A 343 -2.61 -2.07 0.17
CA ARG A 343 -1.30 -2.22 -0.51
C ARG A 343 -0.32 -1.09 -0.20
N THR A 344 -0.81 0.10 0.15
CA THR A 344 0.02 1.28 0.47
C THR A 344 0.35 1.38 1.96
N PHE A 345 -0.20 0.49 2.80
CA PHE A 345 0.03 0.50 4.25
C PHE A 345 1.48 0.22 4.65
N ILE A 346 2.32 -0.28 3.76
CA ILE A 346 3.73 -0.55 4.06
C ILE A 346 4.46 0.69 4.60
N ILE A 347 4.12 1.90 4.12
CA ILE A 347 4.72 3.16 4.55
C ILE A 347 4.31 3.50 5.99
N PRO A 348 3.02 3.66 6.34
CA PRO A 348 2.62 3.95 7.71
C PRO A 348 2.89 2.81 8.68
N VAL A 349 2.88 1.54 8.24
CA VAL A 349 3.25 0.38 9.07
C VAL A 349 4.72 0.46 9.47
N TYR A 350 5.64 0.63 8.52
CA TYR A 350 7.06 0.75 8.82
C TYR A 350 7.36 1.92 9.76
N LEU A 351 6.74 3.08 9.51
CA LEU A 351 6.83 4.23 10.40
C LEU A 351 6.39 3.88 11.81
N LEU A 352 5.19 3.28 11.97
CA LEU A 352 4.63 2.92 13.27
C LEU A 352 5.52 1.92 14.01
N VAL A 353 6.01 0.88 13.31
CA VAL A 353 6.92 -0.12 13.87
C VAL A 353 8.19 0.53 14.41
N CYS A 354 8.84 1.39 13.61
CA CYS A 354 10.04 2.12 14.05
C CYS A 354 9.77 3.01 15.26
N LEU A 355 8.65 3.74 15.26
CA LEU A 355 8.34 4.70 16.36
C LEU A 355 7.91 3.98 17.63
N VAL A 356 7.14 2.89 17.54
CA VAL A 356 6.78 2.06 18.70
C VAL A 356 8.02 1.39 19.30
N PHE A 357 8.92 0.87 18.47
CA PHE A 357 10.19 0.32 18.92
C PHE A 357 11.05 1.39 19.62
N CYS A 358 11.17 2.59 19.03
CA CYS A 358 11.89 3.72 19.64
C CYS A 358 11.27 4.13 20.98
N TRP A 359 9.93 4.20 21.05
CA TRP A 359 9.22 4.57 22.28
C TRP A 359 9.47 3.54 23.39
N ALA A 360 9.35 2.24 23.08
CA ALA A 360 9.65 1.16 24.02
C ALA A 360 11.13 1.18 24.47
N TYR A 361 12.06 1.43 23.55
CA TYR A 361 13.48 1.61 23.87
C TYR A 361 13.73 2.77 24.84
N LEU A 362 13.11 3.91 24.61
CA LEU A 362 13.23 5.08 25.50
C LEU A 362 12.66 4.79 26.90
N ALA A 363 11.52 4.10 26.97
CA ALA A 363 10.92 3.66 28.22
C ALA A 363 11.86 2.72 29.01
N GLY A 364 12.45 1.75 28.32
CA GLY A 364 13.44 0.85 28.93
C GLY A 364 14.70 1.60 29.42
N ARG A 365 15.17 2.60 28.65
CA ARG A 365 16.26 3.49 29.05
C ARG A 365 15.93 4.22 30.35
N LEU A 366 14.73 4.74 30.48
CA LEU A 366 14.28 5.46 31.67
C LEU A 366 14.22 4.51 32.89
N CYS A 367 13.64 3.32 32.74
CA CYS A 367 13.56 2.32 33.82
C CYS A 367 14.93 1.81 34.30
N ASN A 368 15.90 1.65 33.40
CA ASN A 368 17.26 1.20 33.78
C ASN A 368 17.93 2.15 34.82
N LEU A 369 17.44 3.38 35.02
CA LEU A 369 17.96 4.36 35.99
C LEU A 369 17.81 3.89 37.45
N SER A 370 16.82 3.07 37.75
CA SER A 370 16.43 2.68 39.13
C SER A 370 16.72 1.23 39.49
N LEU A 371 17.33 0.40 38.60
CA LEU A 371 17.49 -1.03 38.83
C LEU A 371 18.65 -1.35 39.78
N THR A 372 18.35 -2.09 40.86
CA THR A 372 19.35 -2.74 41.72
C THR A 372 20.05 -3.90 41.00
N LEU A 373 21.17 -4.40 41.55
CA LEU A 373 21.92 -5.51 40.95
C LEU A 373 21.08 -6.79 40.81
N GLN A 374 20.25 -7.11 41.79
CA GLN A 374 19.38 -8.29 41.77
C GLN A 374 18.30 -8.16 40.69
N LEU A 375 17.68 -6.99 40.59
CA LEU A 375 16.69 -6.70 39.52
C LEU A 375 17.32 -6.74 38.14
N ARG A 376 18.60 -6.37 37.98
CA ARG A 376 19.32 -6.47 36.69
C ARG A 376 19.51 -7.91 36.25
N ILE A 377 19.85 -8.84 37.18
CA ILE A 377 19.98 -10.27 36.84
C ILE A 377 18.62 -10.83 36.36
N LEU A 378 17.56 -10.57 37.11
CA LEU A 378 16.21 -10.97 36.72
C LEU A 378 15.79 -10.36 35.38
N ALA A 379 16.01 -9.06 35.19
CA ALA A 379 15.74 -8.37 33.93
C ALA A 379 16.52 -8.98 32.75
N THR A 380 17.78 -9.41 32.97
CA THR A 380 18.57 -10.08 31.93
C THR A 380 17.96 -11.42 31.54
N ALA A 381 17.58 -12.25 32.52
CA ALA A 381 16.95 -13.54 32.26
C ALA A 381 15.61 -13.40 31.52
N LEU A 382 14.74 -12.48 31.98
CA LEU A 382 13.47 -12.17 31.33
C LEU A 382 13.67 -11.63 29.90
N SER A 383 14.74 -10.88 29.68
CA SER A 383 15.09 -10.34 28.37
C SER A 383 15.46 -11.42 27.39
N ILE A 384 16.34 -12.35 27.80
CA ILE A 384 16.72 -13.49 26.96
C ILE A 384 15.47 -14.30 26.60
N LEU A 385 14.61 -14.59 27.60
CA LEU A 385 13.36 -15.28 27.38
C LEU A 385 12.46 -14.55 26.38
N THR A 386 12.30 -13.23 26.51
CA THR A 386 11.51 -12.40 25.59
C THR A 386 12.01 -12.50 24.16
N PHE A 387 13.33 -12.36 23.95
CA PHE A 387 13.91 -12.48 22.61
C PHE A 387 13.74 -13.88 22.02
N VAL A 388 13.93 -14.93 22.83
CA VAL A 388 13.73 -16.31 22.37
C VAL A 388 12.27 -16.55 22.00
N LEU A 389 11.32 -16.15 22.84
CA LEU A 389 9.88 -16.29 22.54
C LEU A 389 9.47 -15.53 21.30
N PHE A 390 9.96 -14.29 21.12
CA PHE A 390 9.67 -13.50 19.94
C PHE A 390 10.32 -14.07 18.68
N GLY A 391 11.54 -14.62 18.80
CA GLY A 391 12.21 -15.32 17.70
C GLY A 391 11.50 -16.63 17.33
N LEU A 392 11.02 -17.40 18.31
CA LEU A 392 10.19 -18.60 18.06
C LEU A 392 8.85 -18.22 17.40
N LEU A 393 8.23 -17.12 17.81
CA LEU A 393 7.04 -16.60 17.14
C LEU A 393 7.35 -16.27 15.67
N ALA A 394 8.50 -15.65 15.38
CA ALA A 394 8.92 -15.35 14.01
C ALA A 394 9.07 -16.62 13.16
N VAL A 395 9.70 -17.65 13.69
CA VAL A 395 9.85 -18.95 13.00
C VAL A 395 8.50 -19.62 12.78
N THR A 396 7.63 -19.65 13.81
CA THR A 396 6.30 -20.26 13.72
C THR A 396 5.44 -19.56 12.67
N ARG A 397 5.47 -18.22 12.63
CA ARG A 397 4.76 -17.43 11.62
C ARG A 397 5.28 -17.70 10.22
N SER A 398 6.59 -17.74 10.06
CA SER A 398 7.23 -18.05 8.78
C SER A 398 6.88 -19.46 8.30
N TRP A 399 6.87 -20.43 9.21
CA TRP A 399 6.46 -21.79 8.91
C TRP A 399 4.99 -21.87 8.45
N ASN A 400 4.08 -21.23 9.18
CA ASN A 400 2.67 -21.19 8.80
C ASN A 400 2.47 -20.50 7.43
N MET A 401 3.18 -19.41 7.18
CA MET A 401 3.15 -18.71 5.90
C MET A 401 3.64 -19.59 4.74
N LEU A 402 4.74 -20.34 4.95
CA LEU A 402 5.23 -21.30 3.95
C LEU A 402 4.18 -22.37 3.64
N HIS A 403 3.55 -22.95 4.67
CA HIS A 403 2.54 -23.98 4.47
C HIS A 403 1.28 -23.47 3.79
N GLN A 404 0.83 -22.24 4.12
CA GLN A 404 -0.41 -21.69 3.60
C GLN A 404 -0.25 -21.06 2.20
N LEU A 405 0.82 -20.28 1.97
CA LEU A 405 0.97 -19.51 0.74
C LEU A 405 1.79 -20.20 -0.35
N ARG A 406 2.78 -21.01 0.03
CA ARG A 406 3.67 -21.64 -0.95
C ARG A 406 2.92 -22.49 -2.00
N PRO A 407 1.97 -23.38 -1.63
CA PRO A 407 1.29 -24.22 -2.64
C PRO A 407 0.59 -23.35 -3.70
N SER A 408 -0.16 -22.33 -3.28
CA SER A 408 -0.87 -21.43 -4.18
C SER A 408 0.09 -20.60 -5.03
N LEU A 409 1.18 -20.07 -4.44
CA LEU A 409 2.19 -19.30 -5.16
C LEU A 409 2.93 -20.11 -6.21
N VAL A 410 3.27 -21.37 -5.89
CA VAL A 410 3.93 -22.30 -6.83
C VAL A 410 3.00 -22.61 -7.99
N ALA A 411 1.75 -22.98 -7.70
CA ALA A 411 0.74 -23.25 -8.72
C ALA A 411 0.52 -22.04 -9.63
N TYR A 412 0.34 -20.85 -9.03
CA TYR A 412 0.24 -19.59 -9.76
C TYR A 412 1.43 -19.35 -10.71
N ALA A 413 2.66 -19.53 -10.21
CA ALA A 413 3.85 -19.31 -11.01
C ALA A 413 3.96 -20.28 -12.19
N HIS A 414 3.51 -21.54 -12.04
CA HIS A 414 3.43 -22.51 -13.13
C HIS A 414 2.35 -22.13 -14.14
N GLU A 415 1.11 -21.91 -13.70
CA GLU A 415 0.01 -21.49 -14.57
C GLU A 415 0.36 -20.23 -15.38
N TRP A 416 1.00 -19.26 -14.73
CA TRP A 416 1.44 -18.04 -15.38
C TRP A 416 2.51 -18.33 -16.46
N THR A 417 3.49 -19.17 -16.14
CA THR A 417 4.57 -19.54 -17.07
C THR A 417 4.04 -20.30 -18.28
N ASP A 418 3.13 -21.25 -18.06
CA ASP A 418 2.51 -22.04 -19.13
C ASP A 418 1.68 -21.12 -20.05
N ARG A 419 0.93 -20.18 -19.49
CA ARG A 419 0.18 -19.18 -20.24
C ARG A 419 1.10 -18.27 -21.05
N ASP A 420 2.20 -17.78 -20.47
CA ASP A 420 3.18 -16.95 -21.16
C ASP A 420 3.80 -17.70 -22.36
N LEU A 421 4.21 -18.95 -22.18
CA LEU A 421 4.73 -19.82 -23.25
C LEU A 421 3.70 -20.03 -24.37
N LEU A 422 2.43 -20.23 -24.03
CA LEU A 422 1.36 -20.40 -25.01
C LEU A 422 1.19 -19.12 -25.86
N ILE A 423 1.19 -17.95 -25.23
CA ILE A 423 1.07 -16.67 -25.93
C ILE A 423 2.29 -16.42 -26.84
N GLN A 424 3.49 -16.67 -26.34
CA GLN A 424 4.72 -16.51 -27.12
C GLN A 424 4.79 -17.49 -28.30
N SER A 425 4.35 -18.74 -28.12
CA SER A 425 4.25 -19.71 -29.19
C SER A 425 3.27 -19.27 -30.27
N ALA A 426 2.07 -18.82 -29.90
CA ALA A 426 1.09 -18.31 -30.86
C ALA A 426 1.63 -17.10 -31.66
N LYS A 427 2.32 -16.18 -30.98
CA LYS A 427 2.97 -15.03 -31.63
C LYS A 427 4.06 -15.47 -32.61
N SER A 428 4.90 -16.45 -32.24
CA SER A 428 5.97 -16.95 -33.12
C SER A 428 5.43 -17.66 -34.38
N GLN A 429 4.22 -18.21 -34.28
CA GLN A 429 3.49 -18.81 -35.41
C GLN A 429 2.76 -17.77 -36.28
N GLY A 430 2.85 -16.47 -35.95
CA GLY A 430 2.21 -15.40 -36.70
C GLY A 430 0.68 -15.33 -36.51
N LEU A 431 0.14 -15.92 -35.43
CA LEU A 431 -1.28 -15.85 -35.13
C LEU A 431 -1.67 -14.44 -34.66
N ASN A 432 -2.84 -13.98 -35.08
CA ASN A 432 -3.36 -12.67 -34.68
C ASN A 432 -4.02 -12.66 -33.30
N TYR A 433 -4.39 -13.83 -32.81
CA TYR A 433 -4.99 -14.00 -31.49
C TYR A 433 -4.64 -15.36 -30.88
N VAL A 434 -4.78 -15.45 -29.58
CA VAL A 434 -4.61 -16.69 -28.81
C VAL A 434 -5.65 -16.78 -27.70
N VAL A 435 -6.24 -17.98 -27.50
CA VAL A 435 -7.13 -18.28 -26.37
C VAL A 435 -6.31 -18.88 -25.26
N VAL A 436 -6.39 -18.29 -24.06
CA VAL A 436 -5.59 -18.70 -22.90
C VAL A 436 -6.47 -19.11 -21.72
N PRO A 437 -6.05 -20.09 -20.89
CA PRO A 437 -6.74 -20.41 -19.66
C PRO A 437 -6.62 -19.23 -18.67
N ARG A 438 -7.65 -19.05 -17.83
CA ARG A 438 -7.57 -18.16 -16.68
C ARG A 438 -6.69 -18.77 -15.60
N LEU A 439 -5.98 -17.92 -14.87
CA LEU A 439 -5.24 -18.35 -13.68
C LEU A 439 -6.23 -18.68 -12.57
N GLN A 440 -6.07 -19.84 -11.95
CA GLN A 440 -6.94 -20.30 -10.87
C GLN A 440 -6.35 -20.02 -9.48
N HIS A 441 -5.02 -20.00 -9.39
CA HIS A 441 -4.30 -19.72 -8.15
C HIS A 441 -3.80 -18.30 -8.16
N TRP A 442 -4.13 -17.55 -7.10
CA TRP A 442 -3.74 -16.17 -6.96
C TRP A 442 -3.56 -15.77 -5.50
N THR A 443 -2.69 -14.83 -5.24
CA THR A 443 -2.27 -14.43 -3.90
C THR A 443 -2.96 -13.17 -3.40
N GLY A 444 -4.27 -13.09 -3.51
CA GLY A 444 -5.07 -12.01 -2.96
C GLY A 444 -5.39 -10.84 -3.89
N LEU A 445 -5.15 -11.01 -5.21
CA LEU A 445 -5.72 -10.18 -6.26
C LEU A 445 -6.44 -11.09 -7.24
N ASP A 446 -7.64 -10.74 -7.68
CA ASP A 446 -8.31 -11.45 -8.77
C ASP A 446 -7.53 -11.26 -10.08
N GLU A 447 -7.67 -12.18 -11.02
CA GLU A 447 -7.06 -12.02 -12.35
C GLU A 447 -7.74 -10.87 -13.10
N ILE A 448 -7.12 -9.69 -13.03
CA ILE A 448 -7.69 -8.45 -13.54
C ILE A 448 -7.26 -8.11 -14.96
N GLU A 449 -6.13 -8.65 -15.44
CA GLU A 449 -5.60 -8.37 -16.77
C GLU A 449 -6.45 -8.93 -17.91
N LEU A 450 -7.25 -9.97 -17.65
CA LEU A 450 -8.19 -10.57 -18.60
C LEU A 450 -9.65 -10.34 -18.19
N ASP A 451 -9.91 -9.45 -17.25
CA ASP A 451 -11.29 -9.07 -16.90
C ASP A 451 -11.85 -8.13 -17.98
N PRO A 452 -12.91 -8.55 -18.70
CA PRO A 452 -13.53 -7.71 -19.73
C PRO A 452 -14.08 -6.38 -19.19
N LYS A 453 -14.27 -6.24 -17.87
CA LYS A 453 -14.68 -5.00 -17.22
C LYS A 453 -13.55 -3.95 -17.15
N ILE A 454 -12.29 -4.40 -17.21
CA ILE A 454 -11.10 -3.55 -17.05
C ILE A 454 -10.40 -3.43 -18.41
N THR A 455 -11.09 -2.82 -19.37
CA THR A 455 -10.66 -2.74 -20.79
C THR A 455 -9.28 -2.12 -20.97
N TRP A 456 -8.89 -1.13 -20.15
CA TRP A 456 -7.58 -0.50 -20.24
C TRP A 456 -6.44 -1.46 -19.86
N LEU A 457 -6.69 -2.32 -18.88
CA LEU A 457 -5.69 -3.29 -18.41
C LEU A 457 -5.54 -4.44 -19.39
N THR A 458 -6.65 -4.96 -19.92
CA THR A 458 -6.65 -5.93 -21.02
C THR A 458 -5.88 -5.38 -22.22
N LYS A 459 -6.06 -4.09 -22.53
CA LYS A 459 -5.29 -3.43 -23.56
C LYS A 459 -3.80 -3.42 -23.25
N CYS A 460 -3.39 -3.03 -22.06
CA CYS A 460 -1.96 -3.06 -21.66
C CYS A 460 -1.35 -4.46 -21.79
N PHE A 461 -2.09 -5.49 -21.38
CA PHE A 461 -1.68 -6.87 -21.49
C PHE A 461 -1.47 -7.29 -22.97
N GLN A 462 -2.41 -6.93 -23.85
CA GLN A 462 -2.30 -7.18 -25.29
C GLN A 462 -1.18 -6.36 -25.93
N ASP A 463 -1.02 -5.10 -25.57
CA ASP A 463 0.05 -4.21 -26.07
C ASP A 463 1.45 -4.74 -25.67
N TYR A 464 1.56 -5.33 -24.47
CA TYR A 464 2.80 -5.97 -24.02
C TYR A 464 3.19 -7.18 -24.87
N TYR A 465 2.25 -8.08 -25.15
CA TYR A 465 2.51 -9.26 -25.97
C TYR A 465 2.52 -8.97 -27.46
N GLY A 466 1.85 -7.92 -27.92
CA GLY A 466 1.70 -7.59 -29.34
C GLY A 466 0.79 -8.55 -30.10
N ILE A 467 -0.13 -9.21 -29.39
CA ILE A 467 -1.11 -10.16 -29.93
C ILE A 467 -2.41 -10.07 -29.11
N ARG A 468 -3.57 -10.25 -29.76
CA ARG A 468 -4.84 -10.29 -29.06
C ARG A 468 -4.95 -11.56 -28.20
N VAL A 469 -5.17 -11.39 -26.91
CA VAL A 469 -5.31 -12.50 -25.96
C VAL A 469 -6.76 -12.56 -25.49
N ILE A 470 -7.36 -13.73 -25.62
CA ILE A 470 -8.75 -14.00 -25.26
C ILE A 470 -8.76 -14.99 -24.10
N PRO A 471 -9.38 -14.67 -22.96
CA PRO A 471 -9.52 -15.62 -21.87
C PRO A 471 -10.48 -16.74 -22.27
N LYS A 472 -10.14 -17.97 -21.95
CA LYS A 472 -11.06 -19.11 -22.11
C LYS A 472 -12.14 -18.99 -21.03
N LEU A 473 -13.29 -18.48 -21.41
CA LEU A 473 -14.50 -18.39 -20.59
C LEU A 473 -15.34 -19.63 -20.87
N GLY A 474 -15.20 -20.72 -20.12
CA GLY A 474 -16.06 -21.88 -20.27
C GLY A 474 -16.13 -22.49 -21.68
N ASP A 475 -17.19 -23.23 -22.01
CA ASP A 475 -17.42 -23.73 -23.35
C ASP A 475 -17.75 -22.60 -24.34
N LEU A 476 -17.26 -22.70 -25.59
CA LEU A 476 -17.55 -21.75 -26.68
C LEU A 476 -19.05 -21.51 -26.86
N SER A 477 -19.88 -22.52 -26.56
CA SER A 477 -21.35 -22.42 -26.55
C SER A 477 -21.87 -21.38 -25.56
N ALA A 478 -21.18 -21.20 -24.41
CA ALA A 478 -21.56 -20.21 -23.40
C ALA A 478 -21.19 -18.76 -23.79
N GLU A 479 -20.19 -18.56 -24.65
CA GLU A 479 -19.83 -17.22 -25.15
C GLU A 479 -20.84 -16.71 -26.19
N VAL A 480 -21.25 -17.57 -27.14
CA VAL A 480 -22.27 -17.24 -28.14
C VAL A 480 -23.62 -17.01 -27.46
N ASP A 481 -23.98 -17.81 -26.47
CA ASP A 481 -25.18 -17.63 -25.64
C ASP A 481 -25.09 -16.33 -24.82
N GLY A 482 -23.89 -15.97 -24.37
CA GLY A 482 -23.60 -14.73 -23.67
C GLY A 482 -23.80 -13.48 -24.54
N GLU A 483 -23.36 -13.47 -25.79
CA GLU A 483 -23.56 -12.36 -26.72
C GLU A 483 -25.03 -12.18 -27.08
N ILE A 484 -25.77 -13.28 -27.30
CA ILE A 484 -27.22 -13.25 -27.55
C ILE A 484 -27.97 -12.72 -26.31
N LYS A 485 -27.62 -13.17 -25.11
CA LYS A 485 -28.19 -12.68 -23.86
C LYS A 485 -27.89 -11.20 -23.63
N GLN A 486 -26.68 -10.74 -23.98
CA GLN A 486 -26.28 -9.34 -23.86
C GLN A 486 -27.09 -8.44 -24.81
N SER A 487 -27.24 -8.84 -26.08
CA SER A 487 -28.05 -8.09 -27.05
C SER A 487 -29.52 -8.01 -26.65
N ALA A 488 -30.11 -9.13 -26.24
CA ALA A 488 -31.49 -9.16 -25.75
C ALA A 488 -31.69 -8.32 -24.48
N LEU A 489 -30.66 -8.17 -23.65
CA LEU A 489 -30.71 -7.35 -22.46
C LEU A 489 -30.59 -5.87 -22.78
N GLU A 490 -29.83 -5.49 -23.81
CA GLU A 490 -29.76 -4.11 -24.30
C GLU A 490 -31.09 -3.65 -24.84
N ASP A 491 -31.78 -4.47 -25.62
CA ASP A 491 -33.14 -4.20 -26.11
C ASP A 491 -34.15 -4.04 -24.96
N LYS A 492 -34.05 -4.92 -23.94
CA LYS A 492 -34.88 -4.80 -22.73
C LYS A 492 -34.57 -3.54 -21.93
N PHE A 493 -33.33 -3.12 -21.85
CA PHE A 493 -32.98 -1.89 -21.15
C PHE A 493 -33.62 -0.67 -21.84
N GLU A 494 -33.60 -0.65 -23.16
CA GLU A 494 -34.16 0.44 -23.96
C GLU A 494 -35.69 0.47 -23.91
N SER A 495 -36.36 -0.66 -23.63
CA SER A 495 -37.83 -0.72 -23.44
C SER A 495 -38.32 -0.11 -22.12
N ILE A 496 -37.44 0.03 -21.11
CA ILE A 496 -37.80 0.62 -19.83
C ILE A 496 -37.85 2.14 -19.96
N HIS A 497 -39.03 2.74 -19.70
CA HIS A 497 -39.15 4.18 -19.76
C HIS A 497 -38.37 4.86 -18.62
N LEU A 498 -37.55 5.82 -18.99
CA LEU A 498 -36.86 6.64 -18.01
C LEU A 498 -37.82 7.55 -17.26
N LEU A 499 -37.53 7.79 -16.00
CA LEU A 499 -38.28 8.75 -15.18
C LEU A 499 -38.26 10.14 -15.88
N PRO A 500 -39.44 10.71 -16.17
CA PRO A 500 -39.56 12.00 -16.86
C PRO A 500 -38.75 13.09 -16.16
N GLY A 501 -37.98 13.85 -16.94
CA GLY A 501 -37.07 14.88 -16.41
C GLY A 501 -35.68 14.38 -16.02
N SER A 502 -35.39 13.08 -16.14
CA SER A 502 -34.06 12.56 -15.93
C SER A 502 -33.10 12.98 -17.04
N VAL A 503 -31.92 13.47 -16.65
CA VAL A 503 -30.84 13.87 -17.56
C VAL A 503 -29.73 12.83 -17.44
N PRO A 504 -29.24 12.23 -18.55
CA PRO A 504 -28.12 11.32 -18.51
C PRO A 504 -26.88 11.96 -17.86
N ALA A 505 -26.23 11.23 -16.96
CA ALA A 505 -24.96 11.64 -16.37
C ALA A 505 -23.82 11.10 -17.24
N GLU A 506 -22.90 11.97 -17.65
CA GLU A 506 -21.68 11.57 -18.34
C GLU A 506 -20.71 10.94 -17.34
N LEU A 507 -20.77 9.62 -17.22
CA LEU A 507 -19.85 8.84 -16.41
C LEU A 507 -18.88 8.05 -17.29
N ASN A 508 -17.63 8.00 -16.87
CA ASN A 508 -16.57 7.28 -17.58
C ASN A 508 -16.89 5.78 -17.73
N SER A 509 -16.31 5.15 -18.75
CA SER A 509 -16.44 3.74 -19.15
C SER A 509 -16.27 2.68 -18.06
N ILE A 510 -15.82 3.07 -16.86
CA ILE A 510 -15.64 2.20 -15.68
C ILE A 510 -16.93 1.54 -15.19
N TYR A 511 -18.08 2.08 -15.58
CA TYR A 511 -19.39 1.57 -15.16
C TYR A 511 -20.06 0.63 -16.18
N LYS A 512 -19.36 0.30 -17.27
CA LYS A 512 -19.84 -0.72 -18.22
C LYS A 512 -19.62 -2.11 -17.62
N THR A 513 -20.68 -2.89 -17.56
CA THR A 513 -20.61 -4.30 -17.12
C THR A 513 -20.68 -5.24 -18.34
N PRO A 514 -19.88 -6.30 -18.40
CA PRO A 514 -19.87 -7.21 -19.54
C PRO A 514 -21.11 -8.12 -19.61
N ARG A 515 -21.86 -8.22 -18.54
CA ARG A 515 -23.10 -9.01 -18.45
C ARG A 515 -24.28 -8.13 -18.08
N GLY A 516 -24.28 -6.88 -18.56
CA GLY A 516 -25.31 -5.94 -18.22
C GLY A 516 -25.21 -4.64 -18.98
N LYS A 517 -26.24 -3.83 -18.87
CA LYS A 517 -26.29 -2.44 -19.31
C LYS A 517 -26.71 -1.59 -18.14
N ALA A 518 -26.04 -0.48 -17.91
CA ALA A 518 -26.38 0.47 -16.86
C ALA A 518 -26.46 1.89 -17.43
N GLY A 519 -27.47 2.62 -17.01
CA GLY A 519 -27.62 4.05 -17.22
C GLY A 519 -27.53 4.81 -15.90
N PHE A 520 -26.93 5.99 -15.94
CA PHE A 520 -26.76 6.88 -14.79
C PHE A 520 -27.44 8.21 -15.09
N TYR A 521 -28.18 8.73 -14.13
CA TYR A 521 -29.09 9.85 -14.37
C TYR A 521 -29.07 10.84 -13.21
N ASN A 522 -29.30 12.10 -13.56
CA ASN A 522 -29.55 13.19 -12.61
C ASN A 522 -30.98 13.61 -12.66
N ILE A 523 -31.58 13.81 -11.49
CA ILE A 523 -32.92 14.35 -11.32
C ILE A 523 -33.06 15.01 -9.94
N ASP A 524 -33.78 16.11 -9.86
CA ASP A 524 -34.09 16.79 -8.59
C ASP A 524 -35.42 16.28 -8.02
N LEU A 525 -35.42 15.03 -7.58
CA LEU A 525 -36.54 14.40 -6.90
C LEU A 525 -36.08 13.64 -5.65
N PRO A 526 -36.93 13.54 -4.62
CA PRO A 526 -36.61 12.75 -3.45
C PRO A 526 -36.53 11.24 -3.77
N PRO A 527 -35.69 10.47 -3.06
CA PRO A 527 -35.45 9.04 -3.30
C PRO A 527 -36.72 8.19 -3.41
N ASP A 528 -37.72 8.48 -2.57
CA ASP A 528 -39.01 7.74 -2.55
C ASP A 528 -39.79 7.91 -3.85
N LYS A 529 -39.74 9.08 -4.48
CA LYS A 529 -40.42 9.33 -5.76
C LYS A 529 -39.73 8.59 -6.90
N ILE A 530 -38.41 8.54 -6.91
CA ILE A 530 -37.62 7.77 -7.88
C ILE A 530 -37.97 6.29 -7.76
N LYS A 531 -37.93 5.76 -6.53
CA LYS A 531 -38.30 4.38 -6.25
C LYS A 531 -39.70 4.04 -6.69
N SER A 532 -40.70 4.84 -6.27
CA SER A 532 -42.12 4.62 -6.59
C SER A 532 -42.40 4.58 -8.10
N TYR A 533 -41.71 5.42 -8.88
CA TYR A 533 -41.79 5.39 -10.33
C TYR A 533 -41.30 4.05 -10.90
N TYR A 534 -40.11 3.62 -10.52
CA TYR A 534 -39.55 2.37 -11.03
C TYR A 534 -40.24 1.12 -10.46
N ASP A 535 -40.79 1.17 -9.26
CA ASP A 535 -41.65 0.10 -8.74
C ASP A 535 -42.88 -0.13 -9.68
N THR A 536 -43.46 0.94 -10.21
CA THR A 536 -44.58 0.86 -11.14
C THR A 536 -44.13 0.47 -12.55
N GLU A 537 -43.11 1.11 -13.05
CA GLU A 537 -42.61 0.90 -14.43
C GLU A 537 -42.06 -0.51 -14.63
N LEU A 538 -41.23 -0.98 -13.71
CA LEU A 538 -40.66 -2.34 -13.77
C LEU A 538 -41.72 -3.40 -13.57
N ALA A 539 -42.70 -3.16 -12.68
CA ALA A 539 -43.84 -4.09 -12.50
C ALA A 539 -44.68 -4.19 -13.78
N ARG A 540 -44.90 -3.09 -14.50
CA ARG A 540 -45.60 -3.09 -15.80
C ARG A 540 -44.89 -3.94 -16.83
N GLU A 541 -43.54 -3.93 -16.85
CA GLU A 541 -42.69 -4.75 -17.69
C GLU A 541 -42.55 -6.21 -17.19
N GLY A 542 -43.21 -6.58 -16.12
CA GLY A 542 -43.23 -7.93 -15.55
C GLY A 542 -42.07 -8.28 -14.63
N TRP A 543 -41.34 -7.26 -14.13
CA TRP A 543 -40.29 -7.46 -13.11
C TRP A 543 -40.94 -7.59 -11.73
N LYS A 544 -40.45 -8.50 -10.91
CA LYS A 544 -40.86 -8.69 -9.52
C LYS A 544 -39.87 -8.05 -8.58
N TYR A 545 -40.34 -7.19 -7.68
CA TYR A 545 -39.52 -6.63 -6.62
C TYR A 545 -39.13 -7.72 -5.62
N VAL A 546 -37.84 -7.80 -5.31
CA VAL A 546 -37.26 -8.79 -4.40
C VAL A 546 -36.89 -8.19 -3.05
N GLY A 547 -36.37 -6.96 -3.04
CA GLY A 547 -36.00 -6.31 -1.79
C GLY A 547 -35.08 -5.10 -2.00
N SER A 548 -34.78 -4.44 -0.89
CA SER A 548 -33.83 -3.32 -0.88
C SER A 548 -32.72 -3.56 0.14
N LYS A 549 -31.53 -3.00 -0.15
CA LYS A 549 -30.36 -3.07 0.70
C LYS A 549 -29.70 -1.70 0.74
N ASN A 550 -29.33 -1.25 1.94
CA ASN A 550 -28.47 -0.09 2.08
C ASN A 550 -27.04 -0.48 1.78
N VAL A 551 -26.39 0.29 0.93
CA VAL A 551 -25.01 0.13 0.52
C VAL A 551 -24.21 1.29 1.10
N GLU A 552 -23.18 0.97 1.86
CA GLU A 552 -22.26 1.99 2.36
C GLU A 552 -21.35 2.48 1.23
N SER A 553 -20.92 3.74 1.31
CA SER A 553 -19.93 4.25 0.35
C SER A 553 -18.60 3.51 0.51
N PHE A 554 -18.11 3.02 -0.62
CA PHE A 554 -16.84 2.31 -0.66
C PHE A 554 -16.00 2.76 -1.84
N GLN A 555 -14.81 3.25 -1.57
CA GLN A 555 -13.90 3.78 -2.57
C GLN A 555 -14.58 4.90 -3.40
N ARG A 556 -14.65 4.72 -4.73
CA ARG A 556 -15.31 5.65 -5.68
C ARG A 556 -16.82 5.44 -5.82
N TYR A 557 -17.39 4.52 -5.08
CA TYR A 557 -18.81 4.22 -5.16
C TYR A 557 -19.57 4.96 -4.08
N SER A 558 -20.63 5.64 -4.49
CA SER A 558 -21.55 6.30 -3.55
C SER A 558 -22.25 5.28 -2.68
N GLY A 559 -22.48 5.62 -1.42
CA GLY A 559 -23.51 4.99 -0.61
C GLY A 559 -24.91 5.33 -1.10
N GLY A 560 -25.89 4.52 -0.75
CA GLY A 560 -27.28 4.72 -1.13
C GLY A 560 -28.12 3.48 -0.92
N THR A 561 -29.28 3.44 -1.57
CA THR A 561 -30.22 2.32 -1.49
C THR A 561 -30.25 1.56 -2.82
N GLN A 562 -29.94 0.29 -2.77
CA GLN A 562 -30.04 -0.64 -3.89
C GLN A 562 -31.38 -1.37 -3.81
N ASN A 563 -32.19 -1.27 -4.87
CA ASN A 563 -33.47 -1.97 -5.01
C ASN A 563 -33.35 -3.02 -6.10
N LEU A 564 -33.70 -4.26 -5.78
CA LEU A 564 -33.56 -5.42 -6.66
C LEU A 564 -34.91 -5.85 -7.19
N PHE A 565 -34.98 -6.05 -8.50
CA PHE A 565 -36.11 -6.64 -9.22
C PHE A 565 -35.58 -7.80 -10.08
N CYS A 566 -36.40 -8.84 -10.22
CA CYS A 566 -36.03 -10.03 -11.00
C CYS A 566 -37.12 -10.38 -12.05
N LYS A 567 -36.61 -10.84 -13.22
CA LYS A 567 -37.44 -11.39 -14.30
C LYS A 567 -36.72 -12.57 -14.94
N GLY A 568 -37.07 -13.79 -14.51
CA GLY A 568 -36.27 -14.98 -14.82
C GLY A 568 -34.84 -14.84 -14.27
N GLU A 569 -33.84 -15.18 -15.09
CA GLU A 569 -32.42 -15.07 -14.73
C GLU A 569 -31.88 -13.62 -14.80
N THR A 570 -32.71 -12.64 -15.16
CA THR A 570 -32.27 -11.25 -15.32
C THR A 570 -32.61 -10.45 -14.07
N ALA A 571 -31.67 -9.70 -13.57
CA ALA A 571 -31.85 -8.75 -12.47
C ALA A 571 -31.89 -7.31 -13.00
N ALA A 572 -32.85 -6.53 -12.52
CA ALA A 572 -32.85 -5.08 -12.64
C ALA A 572 -32.50 -4.46 -11.28
N ILE A 573 -31.53 -3.59 -11.27
CA ILE A 573 -31.00 -2.96 -10.07
C ILE A 573 -31.21 -1.45 -10.20
N LEU A 574 -32.06 -0.93 -9.37
CA LEU A 574 -32.24 0.52 -9.20
C LEU A 574 -31.42 0.95 -7.98
N PHE A 575 -30.35 1.68 -8.23
CA PHE A 575 -29.56 2.28 -7.16
C PHE A 575 -29.87 3.76 -7.05
N ILE A 576 -30.19 4.22 -5.87
CA ILE A 576 -30.48 5.63 -5.56
C ILE A 576 -29.42 6.09 -4.59
N THR A 577 -28.62 7.10 -4.99
CA THR A 577 -27.54 7.64 -4.16
C THR A 577 -28.08 8.28 -2.90
N ALA A 578 -27.36 8.15 -1.80
CA ALA A 578 -27.66 8.94 -0.61
C ALA A 578 -27.48 10.44 -0.94
N LYS A 579 -28.34 11.29 -0.38
CA LYS A 579 -28.35 12.73 -0.68
C LYS A 579 -27.00 13.39 -0.46
N ASP A 580 -26.23 12.91 0.53
CA ASP A 580 -24.92 13.41 0.89
C ASP A 580 -23.78 12.87 -0.02
N GLU A 581 -24.09 11.92 -0.89
CA GLU A 581 -23.16 11.22 -1.75
C GLU A 581 -23.34 11.56 -3.24
N ALA A 582 -24.27 12.43 -3.59
CA ALA A 582 -24.54 12.88 -4.97
C ALA A 582 -23.34 13.60 -5.65
N ARG A 583 -22.25 13.80 -4.92
CA ARG A 583 -20.95 14.29 -5.41
C ARG A 583 -20.33 13.45 -6.53
N LEU A 584 -20.79 12.23 -6.77
CA LEU A 584 -20.34 11.38 -7.89
C LEU A 584 -20.96 11.76 -9.24
N GLY A 585 -21.78 12.78 -9.29
CA GLY A 585 -22.31 13.32 -10.53
C GLY A 585 -23.58 12.61 -11.03
N TYR A 586 -24.20 11.74 -10.25
CA TYR A 586 -25.51 11.15 -10.57
C TYR A 586 -26.38 10.97 -9.33
N THR A 587 -27.69 11.02 -9.53
CA THR A 587 -28.70 10.89 -8.46
C THR A 587 -29.15 9.44 -8.33
N TYR A 588 -29.32 8.75 -9.45
CA TYR A 588 -29.68 7.33 -9.48
C TYR A 588 -29.10 6.62 -10.69
N SER A 589 -29.05 5.31 -10.63
CA SER A 589 -28.72 4.47 -11.77
C SER A 589 -29.70 3.30 -11.89
N LEU A 590 -29.96 2.90 -13.13
CA LEU A 590 -30.69 1.68 -13.46
C LEU A 590 -29.73 0.75 -14.21
N ALA A 591 -29.61 -0.48 -13.75
CA ALA A 591 -28.78 -1.49 -14.37
C ALA A 591 -29.58 -2.78 -14.60
N LEU A 592 -29.46 -3.36 -15.78
CA LEU A 592 -29.91 -4.73 -16.05
C LEU A 592 -28.71 -5.66 -16.14
N ASN A 593 -28.77 -6.78 -15.47
CA ASN A 593 -27.72 -7.80 -15.45
C ASN A 593 -28.31 -9.20 -15.66
N TRP A 594 -27.56 -10.09 -16.29
CA TRP A 594 -27.93 -11.49 -16.44
C TRP A 594 -26.86 -12.40 -15.84
N GLY A 595 -27.30 -13.50 -15.21
CA GLY A 595 -26.42 -14.43 -14.51
C GLY A 595 -25.75 -13.81 -13.26
N MET A 596 -24.90 -14.58 -12.58
CA MET A 596 -24.11 -14.06 -11.45
C MET A 596 -23.15 -12.97 -11.94
N SER A 597 -23.45 -11.72 -11.67
CA SER A 597 -22.54 -10.63 -11.90
C SER A 597 -21.85 -10.27 -10.59
N SER A 598 -20.61 -10.65 -10.43
CA SER A 598 -19.71 -10.13 -9.39
C SER A 598 -19.28 -8.70 -9.74
N GLY A 599 -20.24 -7.79 -10.00
CA GLY A 599 -19.93 -6.39 -10.23
C GLY A 599 -19.49 -5.74 -8.93
N TYR A 600 -18.33 -5.11 -8.90
CA TYR A 600 -17.79 -4.36 -7.75
C TYR A 600 -18.77 -3.32 -7.17
N VAL A 601 -19.72 -2.86 -7.98
CA VAL A 601 -20.71 -1.83 -7.58
C VAL A 601 -21.93 -2.42 -6.89
N TRP A 602 -22.35 -3.64 -7.29
CA TRP A 602 -23.69 -4.12 -6.97
C TRP A 602 -23.72 -5.38 -6.09
N GLY A 603 -22.55 -5.98 -5.81
CA GLY A 603 -22.47 -7.26 -5.13
C GLY A 603 -22.95 -8.44 -5.99
N VAL A 604 -22.93 -9.63 -5.43
CA VAL A 604 -23.53 -10.82 -6.04
C VAL A 604 -25.05 -10.68 -5.93
N VAL A 605 -25.73 -10.65 -7.07
CA VAL A 605 -27.18 -10.56 -7.15
C VAL A 605 -27.69 -11.83 -7.81
N ASP A 606 -28.28 -12.71 -7.02
CA ASP A 606 -29.00 -13.88 -7.50
C ASP A 606 -30.50 -13.58 -7.54
N CYS A 607 -31.07 -13.71 -8.73
CA CYS A 607 -32.51 -13.79 -8.83
C CYS A 607 -32.95 -15.20 -8.41
N PRO A 608 -33.84 -15.35 -7.45
CA PRO A 608 -34.39 -16.66 -7.10
C PRO A 608 -35.01 -17.31 -8.34
N GLN A 609 -34.66 -18.56 -8.61
CA GLN A 609 -35.27 -19.36 -9.69
C GLN A 609 -36.73 -19.60 -9.48
#